data_a2c37308ac73af8ac09088369be588f8
#
_entry.id   a2c37308ac73af8ac09088369be588f8
#
_cell.length_a   1.000
_cell.length_b   1.000
_cell.length_c   1.000
_cell.angle_alpha   90.00
_cell.angle_beta   90.00
_cell.angle_gamma   90.00
#
_symmetry.space_group_name_H-M   'P 1'
#
loop_
_entity.id
_entity.type
_entity.pdbx_description
1 polymer ?
#
loop_
_entity_poly.entity_id
_entity_poly.type
_entity_poly.pdbx_seq_one_letter_code
_entity_poly.pdbx_strand_id
1 'polypeptide(L)'
;ILLILIILLLSQSYYKNKISTLQKNLTKTTSDKISLSTKYGQISEEFFPLEQSYPYNSKDFKFLGNPIDGIQFNEDKIILVEFKTNNSKLSTKQRHIRNLINNKQVEFELIAAKINE
;
A
#
# COMPACT_ATOMS: atom_id res chain seq x y z
N ILE A 1 51.43 17.58 9.04
CA ILE A 1 50.86 16.54 9.96
C ILE A 1 49.53 17.01 10.51
N LEU A 2 49.41 18.23 11.06
CA LEU A 2 48.17 18.77 11.64
C LEU A 2 47.04 18.84 10.60
N LEU A 3 47.32 19.28 9.36
CA LEU A 3 46.35 19.37 8.27
C LEU A 3 45.80 18.02 7.85
N ILE A 4 46.67 17.01 7.82
CA ILE A 4 46.28 15.62 7.49
C ILE A 4 45.35 15.07 8.59
N LEU A 5 45.63 15.37 9.84
CA LEU A 5 44.81 14.93 10.98
C LEU A 5 43.40 15.54 10.91
N ILE A 6 43.31 16.83 10.56
CA ILE A 6 42.04 17.53 10.41
C ILE A 6 41.23 16.94 9.25
N ILE A 7 41.86 16.66 8.11
CA ILE A 7 41.21 16.04 6.96
C ILE A 7 40.67 14.65 7.33
N LEU A 8 41.44 13.86 8.07
CA LEU A 8 41.00 12.54 8.53
C LEU A 8 39.80 12.61 9.47
N LEU A 9 39.80 13.55 10.41
CA LEU A 9 38.69 13.75 11.34
C LEU A 9 37.42 14.21 10.62
N LEU A 10 37.52 15.14 9.69
CA LEU A 10 36.39 15.59 8.88
C LEU A 10 35.85 14.48 7.98
N SER A 11 36.74 13.69 7.40
CA SER A 11 36.37 12.52 6.59
C SER A 11 35.63 11.49 7.44
N GLN A 12 36.13 11.14 8.62
CA GLN A 12 35.43 10.21 9.55
C GLN A 12 34.05 10.71 9.96
N SER A 13 33.94 12.01 10.27
CA SER A 13 32.65 12.62 10.62
C SER A 13 31.65 12.55 9.46
N TYR A 14 32.11 12.86 8.26
CA TYR A 14 31.30 12.78 7.04
C TYR A 14 30.78 11.34 6.79
N TYR A 15 31.67 10.35 6.81
CA TYR A 15 31.28 8.96 6.58
C TYR A 15 30.37 8.42 7.68
N LYS A 16 30.61 8.78 8.94
CA LYS A 16 29.75 8.40 10.06
C LYS A 16 28.32 8.91 9.87
N ASN A 17 28.18 10.18 9.47
CA ASN A 17 26.87 10.77 9.23
C ASN A 17 26.16 10.12 8.02
N LYS A 18 26.91 9.84 6.96
CA LYS A 18 26.36 9.16 5.76
C LYS A 18 25.88 7.74 6.08
N ILE A 19 26.67 6.98 6.84
CA ILE A 19 26.30 5.63 7.29
C ILE A 19 25.05 5.67 8.17
N SER A 20 24.96 6.60 9.12
CA SER A 20 23.78 6.77 9.97
C SER A 20 22.51 7.07 9.17
N THR A 21 22.60 7.93 8.16
CA THR A 21 21.47 8.25 7.28
C THR A 21 21.03 7.04 6.45
N LEU A 22 21.98 6.30 5.90
CA LEU A 22 21.69 5.07 5.13
C LEU A 22 21.04 4.00 6.00
N GLN A 23 21.52 3.82 7.25
CA GLN A 23 20.93 2.90 8.22
C GLN A 23 19.48 3.27 8.55
N LYS A 24 19.19 4.56 8.79
CA LYS A 24 17.83 5.05 9.04
C LYS A 24 16.90 4.76 7.85
N ASN A 25 17.37 5.02 6.64
CA ASN A 25 16.59 4.77 5.42
C ASN A 25 16.33 3.27 5.23
N LEU A 26 17.33 2.43 5.47
CA LEU A 26 17.20 0.98 5.39
C LEU A 26 16.19 0.45 6.42
N THR A 27 16.28 0.91 7.67
CA THR A 27 15.35 0.52 8.74
C THR A 27 13.92 0.92 8.41
N LYS A 28 13.71 2.14 7.89
CA LYS A 28 12.39 2.60 7.45
C LYS A 28 11.84 1.73 6.32
N THR A 29 12.63 1.49 5.28
CA THR A 29 12.20 0.66 4.14
C THR A 29 11.88 -0.77 4.57
N THR A 30 12.66 -1.35 5.47
CA THR A 30 12.42 -2.69 6.02
C THR A 30 11.14 -2.72 6.84
N SER A 31 10.91 -1.71 7.70
CA SER A 31 9.68 -1.57 8.49
C SER A 31 8.45 -1.43 7.59
N ASP A 32 8.53 -0.63 6.54
CA ASP A 32 7.44 -0.45 5.59
C ASP A 32 7.12 -1.77 4.84
N LYS A 33 8.14 -2.53 4.44
CA LYS A 33 7.97 -3.86 3.85
C LYS A 33 7.33 -4.87 4.80
N ILE A 34 7.76 -4.91 6.06
CA ILE A 34 7.19 -5.80 7.08
C ILE A 34 5.73 -5.42 7.34
N SER A 35 5.43 -4.14 7.48
CA SER A 35 4.06 -3.64 7.66
C SER A 35 3.16 -4.03 6.48
N LEU A 36 3.63 -3.88 5.25
CA LEU A 36 2.91 -4.29 4.06
C LEU A 36 2.71 -5.81 4.01
N SER A 37 3.75 -6.59 4.29
CA SER A 37 3.69 -8.06 4.33
C SER A 37 2.74 -8.56 5.42
N THR A 38 2.75 -7.94 6.61
CA THR A 38 1.83 -8.26 7.70
C THR A 38 0.39 -7.95 7.30
N LYS A 39 0.16 -6.82 6.66
CA LYS A 39 -1.16 -6.44 6.15
C LYS A 39 -1.65 -7.43 5.08
N TYR A 40 -0.81 -7.82 4.15
CA TYR A 40 -1.13 -8.87 3.17
C TYR A 40 -1.39 -10.22 3.82
N GLY A 41 -0.62 -10.59 4.84
CA GLY A 41 -0.84 -11.82 5.62
C GLY A 41 -2.19 -11.83 6.33
N GLN A 42 -2.53 -10.76 7.03
CA GLN A 42 -3.82 -10.59 7.70
C GLN A 42 -5.00 -10.68 6.72
N ILE A 43 -4.88 -10.01 5.58
CA ILE A 43 -5.90 -10.04 4.53
C ILE A 43 -6.02 -11.44 3.92
N SER A 44 -4.92 -12.15 3.71
CA SER A 44 -4.93 -13.53 3.23
C SER A 44 -5.59 -14.47 4.24
N GLU A 45 -5.31 -14.34 5.52
CA GLU A 45 -5.95 -15.14 6.58
C GLU A 45 -7.45 -14.87 6.70
N GLU A 46 -7.87 -13.61 6.54
CA GLU A 46 -9.29 -13.24 6.51
C GLU A 46 -9.98 -13.69 5.20
N PHE A 47 -9.25 -13.72 4.10
CA PHE A 47 -9.74 -14.11 2.78
C PHE A 47 -9.90 -15.64 2.62
N PHE A 48 -9.01 -16.44 3.20
CA PHE A 48 -9.03 -17.90 3.09
C PHE A 48 -10.36 -18.54 3.50
N PRO A 49 -11.01 -18.15 4.62
CA PRO A 49 -12.32 -18.67 4.95
C PRO A 49 -13.43 -18.23 4.01
N LEU A 50 -13.23 -17.10 3.30
CA LEU A 50 -14.19 -16.52 2.38
C LEU A 50 -14.00 -17.01 0.94
N GLU A 51 -12.84 -17.62 0.63
CA GLU A 51 -12.50 -18.08 -0.72
C GLU A 51 -13.51 -19.09 -1.27
N GLN A 52 -14.02 -19.97 -0.44
CA GLN A 52 -15.05 -20.95 -0.84
C GLN A 52 -16.42 -20.31 -1.11
N SER A 53 -16.72 -19.19 -0.49
CA SER A 53 -17.98 -18.45 -0.65
C SER A 53 -17.85 -17.22 -1.57
N TYR A 54 -16.63 -16.92 -2.02
CA TYR A 54 -16.40 -15.78 -2.91
C TYR A 54 -17.01 -16.03 -4.29
N PRO A 55 -17.97 -15.18 -4.75
CA PRO A 55 -18.78 -15.47 -5.91
C PRO A 55 -18.10 -15.20 -7.26
N TYR A 56 -16.86 -14.71 -7.24
CA TYR A 56 -16.13 -14.29 -8.44
C TYR A 56 -14.82 -15.05 -8.57
N ASN A 57 -14.16 -14.93 -9.74
CA ASN A 57 -12.83 -15.49 -9.95
C ASN A 57 -11.80 -14.69 -9.15
N SER A 58 -11.19 -15.32 -8.15
CA SER A 58 -10.20 -14.68 -7.28
C SER A 58 -8.91 -14.25 -8.00
N LYS A 59 -8.63 -14.80 -9.19
CA LYS A 59 -7.47 -14.38 -10.01
C LYS A 59 -7.59 -12.95 -10.52
N ASP A 60 -8.82 -12.48 -10.70
CA ASP A 60 -9.14 -11.14 -11.20
C ASP A 60 -9.42 -10.15 -10.08
N PHE A 61 -9.16 -10.55 -8.84
CA PHE A 61 -9.22 -9.69 -7.66
C PHE A 61 -7.87 -9.01 -7.42
N LYS A 62 -7.90 -7.70 -7.17
CA LYS A 62 -6.72 -6.90 -6.81
C LYS A 62 -6.92 -6.21 -5.47
N PHE A 63 -5.96 -6.40 -4.59
CA PHE A 63 -5.92 -5.79 -3.28
C PHE A 63 -5.62 -4.30 -3.35
N LEU A 64 -6.40 -3.47 -2.63
CA LEU A 64 -6.09 -2.07 -2.32
C LEU A 64 -5.65 -1.91 -0.86
N GLY A 65 -6.37 -2.54 0.06
CA GLY A 65 -6.10 -2.52 1.49
C GLY A 65 -6.61 -1.30 2.25
N ASN A 66 -6.83 -0.16 1.61
CA ASN A 66 -7.42 1.04 2.19
C ASN A 66 -7.83 2.02 1.09
N PRO A 67 -9.01 2.64 1.13
CA PRO A 67 -10.05 2.61 2.16
C PRO A 67 -10.98 1.39 2.11
N ILE A 68 -10.87 0.57 1.09
CA ILE A 68 -11.59 -0.70 0.88
C ILE A 68 -10.58 -1.81 0.62
N ASP A 69 -11.01 -3.06 0.78
CA ASP A 69 -10.10 -4.20 0.65
C ASP A 69 -9.58 -4.40 -0.78
N GLY A 70 -10.42 -4.28 -1.79
CA GLY A 70 -9.95 -4.46 -3.13
C GLY A 70 -10.95 -4.21 -4.25
N ILE A 71 -10.53 -4.60 -5.45
CA ILE A 71 -11.29 -4.45 -6.69
C ILE A 71 -11.32 -5.79 -7.43
N GLN A 72 -12.51 -6.22 -7.81
CA GLN A 72 -12.74 -7.34 -8.70
C GLN A 72 -12.97 -6.83 -10.13
N PHE A 73 -12.20 -7.35 -11.07
CA PHE A 73 -12.33 -7.03 -12.49
C PHE A 73 -13.03 -8.17 -13.22
N ASN A 74 -14.32 -8.02 -13.48
CA ASN A 74 -15.08 -8.93 -14.32
C ASN A 74 -15.17 -8.40 -15.75
N GLU A 75 -15.54 -9.25 -16.71
CA GLU A 75 -15.72 -8.84 -18.11
C GLU A 75 -16.81 -7.77 -18.29
N ASP A 76 -17.88 -7.86 -17.48
CA ASP A 76 -19.06 -7.00 -17.58
C ASP A 76 -19.08 -5.82 -16.61
N LYS A 77 -18.25 -5.86 -15.56
CA LYS A 77 -18.25 -4.83 -14.51
C LYS A 77 -17.01 -4.85 -13.63
N ILE A 78 -16.76 -3.74 -13.00
CA ILE A 78 -15.77 -3.58 -11.93
C ILE A 78 -16.50 -3.47 -10.60
N ILE A 79 -16.05 -4.23 -9.60
CA ILE A 79 -16.68 -4.30 -8.29
C ILE A 79 -15.69 -3.89 -7.22
N LEU A 80 -16.04 -2.88 -6.42
CA LEU A 80 -15.29 -2.57 -5.20
C LEU A 80 -15.74 -3.52 -4.10
N VAL A 81 -14.78 -4.17 -3.48
CA VAL A 81 -15.03 -5.25 -2.51
C VAL A 81 -14.51 -4.87 -1.15
N GLU A 82 -15.36 -5.04 -0.15
CA GLU A 82 -15.01 -4.95 1.26
C GLU A 82 -15.48 -6.21 1.98
N PHE A 83 -14.56 -6.91 2.62
CA PHE A 83 -14.87 -8.08 3.43
C PHE A 83 -15.23 -7.66 4.85
N LYS A 84 -16.32 -8.19 5.36
CA LYS A 84 -16.74 -7.99 6.75
C LYS A 84 -17.04 -9.35 7.38
N THR A 85 -16.52 -9.54 8.57
CA THR A 85 -16.79 -10.73 9.38
C THR A 85 -17.73 -10.38 10.54
N ASN A 86 -18.61 -11.33 10.90
CA ASN A 86 -19.50 -11.20 12.04
C ASN A 86 -20.35 -9.90 12.03
N ASN A 87 -20.30 -9.14 13.12
CA ASN A 87 -21.08 -7.93 13.31
C ASN A 87 -20.36 -6.64 12.89
N SER A 88 -19.25 -6.75 12.17
CA SER A 88 -18.51 -5.56 11.76
C SER A 88 -19.25 -4.78 10.66
N LYS A 89 -19.28 -3.45 10.81
CA LYS A 89 -19.99 -2.53 9.91
C LYS A 89 -19.04 -1.73 9.07
N LEU A 90 -19.53 -1.21 7.95
CA LEU A 90 -18.77 -0.27 7.13
C LEU A 90 -18.43 0.99 7.93
N SER A 91 -17.20 1.49 7.78
CA SER A 91 -16.79 2.78 8.31
C SER A 91 -17.54 3.93 7.59
N THR A 92 -17.47 5.13 8.14
CA THR A 92 -18.07 6.32 7.51
C THR A 92 -17.50 6.56 6.11
N LYS A 93 -16.18 6.40 5.94
CA LYS A 93 -15.50 6.53 4.65
C LYS A 93 -15.95 5.48 3.65
N GLN A 94 -16.07 4.24 4.08
CA GLN A 94 -16.54 3.13 3.22
C GLN A 94 -18.00 3.32 2.79
N ARG A 95 -18.87 3.80 3.69
CA ARG A 95 -20.25 4.15 3.34
C ARG A 95 -20.31 5.27 2.32
N HIS A 96 -19.46 6.29 2.46
CA HIS A 96 -19.36 7.37 1.49
C HIS A 96 -18.95 6.84 0.11
N ILE A 97 -17.91 6.03 0.03
CA ILE A 97 -17.45 5.39 -1.21
C ILE A 97 -18.57 4.56 -1.84
N ARG A 98 -19.25 3.73 -1.06
CA ARG A 98 -20.40 2.95 -1.53
C ARG A 98 -21.48 3.85 -2.15
N ASN A 99 -21.78 4.98 -1.52
CA ASN A 99 -22.77 5.92 -2.04
C ASN A 99 -22.34 6.54 -3.36
N LEU A 100 -21.06 6.93 -3.51
CA LEU A 100 -20.52 7.43 -4.77
C LEU A 100 -20.66 6.38 -5.89
N ILE A 101 -20.32 5.13 -5.61
CA ILE A 101 -20.46 4.02 -6.56
C ILE A 101 -21.92 3.80 -6.96
N ASN A 102 -22.83 3.75 -5.97
CA ASN A 102 -24.26 3.53 -6.23
C ASN A 102 -24.89 4.68 -7.04
N ASN A 103 -24.37 5.90 -6.88
CA ASN A 103 -24.79 7.08 -7.65
C ASN A 103 -24.05 7.22 -8.99
N LYS A 104 -23.27 6.21 -9.39
CA LYS A 104 -22.48 6.21 -10.63
C LYS A 104 -21.49 7.39 -10.74
N GLN A 105 -21.00 7.88 -9.61
CA GLN A 105 -20.00 8.95 -9.51
C GLN A 105 -18.59 8.32 -9.52
N VAL A 106 -18.28 7.58 -10.55
CA VAL A 106 -17.00 6.92 -10.80
C VAL A 106 -16.61 7.18 -12.24
N GLU A 107 -15.41 7.65 -12.44
CA GLU A 107 -14.89 8.03 -13.75
C GLU A 107 -13.56 7.32 -14.04
N PHE A 108 -13.28 7.14 -15.32
CA PHE A 108 -11.97 6.75 -15.82
C PHE A 108 -11.27 7.99 -16.38
N GLU A 109 -10.14 8.36 -15.83
CA GLU A 109 -9.37 9.53 -16.26
C GLU A 109 -7.97 9.08 -16.71
N LEU A 110 -7.61 9.45 -17.94
CA LEU A 110 -6.27 9.25 -18.46
C LEU A 110 -5.43 10.51 -18.24
N ILE A 111 -4.45 10.40 -17.37
CA ILE A 111 -3.54 11.51 -17.05
C ILE A 111 -2.22 11.28 -17.78
N ALA A 112 -1.88 12.16 -18.73
CA ALA A 112 -0.61 12.12 -19.42
C ALA A 112 0.42 13.00 -18.68
N ALA A 113 1.51 12.40 -18.21
CA ALA A 113 2.64 13.13 -17.66
C ALA A 113 3.58 13.62 -18.78
N LYS A 114 3.91 14.92 -18.79
CA LYS A 114 5.01 15.45 -19.62
C LYS A 114 6.32 15.19 -18.88
N ILE A 115 7.13 14.29 -19.40
CA ILE A 115 8.51 14.11 -18.94
C ILE A 115 9.37 15.11 -19.72
N ASN A 116 9.92 16.11 -19.03
CA ASN A 116 10.93 16.98 -19.62
C ASN A 116 12.21 16.16 -19.74
N GLU A 117 12.63 15.90 -20.97
CA GLU A 117 13.95 15.35 -21.31
C GLU A 117 15.06 16.36 -21.00
#